data_f387c6646005e4db3730b120fba4133a
#
_entry.id   f387c6646005e4db3730b120fba4133a
#
_cell.length_a   1.000
_cell.length_b   1.000
_cell.length_c   1.000
_cell.angle_alpha   90.00
_cell.angle_beta   90.00
_cell.angle_gamma   90.00
#
_symmetry.space_group_name_H-M   'P 1'
#
loop_
_entity.id
_entity.type
_entity.pdbx_description
1 polymer ?
#
loop_
_entity_poly.entity_id
_entity_poly.type
_entity_poly.pdbx_seq_one_letter_code
_entity_poly.pdbx_strand_id
1 'polypeptide(L)'
;MIAVFDYGAGNLRSVLNTLEEVGAEFVLTSDAAGLRSASKLILPGVGHFGQIMRALDDLQVRETLRERIGAGVPFLGICLGLQALFEGSEEAPEQRGLGIFEGTARRFSNSERVPHMGWNQLEPRSPSRLLANIGLRPYVYFAHSYYVPETPATSAACTYSVPYTAALESENIFGVQFHPEKSGPVGLRIVRNFVELQV
;
A
#
# COMPACT_ATOMS: atom_id res chain seq x y z
N MET A 1 5.13 3.90 -17.94
CA MET A 1 4.09 4.81 -17.38
C MET A 1 3.40 4.10 -16.21
N ILE A 2 3.19 4.79 -15.10
CA ILE A 2 2.58 4.26 -13.87
C ILE A 2 1.08 4.51 -13.91
N ALA A 3 0.22 3.52 -13.63
CA ALA A 3 -1.20 3.76 -13.37
C ALA A 3 -1.43 3.91 -11.86
N VAL A 4 -2.05 5.03 -11.48
CA VAL A 4 -2.61 5.25 -10.14
C VAL A 4 -4.10 4.98 -10.21
N PHE A 5 -4.55 4.00 -9.43
CA PHE A 5 -5.95 3.59 -9.48
C PHE A 5 -6.84 4.49 -8.63
N ASP A 6 -7.85 5.07 -9.28
CA ASP A 6 -8.87 5.90 -8.65
C ASP A 6 -10.18 5.11 -8.51
N TYR A 7 -10.55 4.77 -7.30
CA TYR A 7 -11.83 4.11 -6.98
C TYR A 7 -12.88 5.09 -6.41
N GLY A 8 -12.67 6.40 -6.60
CA GLY A 8 -13.61 7.44 -6.19
C GLY A 8 -13.55 7.81 -4.71
N ALA A 9 -12.53 7.37 -3.97
CA ALA A 9 -12.33 7.73 -2.57
C ALA A 9 -10.86 8.03 -2.28
N GLY A 10 -10.63 8.94 -1.36
CA GLY A 10 -9.31 9.18 -0.82
C GLY A 10 -8.62 10.48 -1.23
N ASN A 11 -7.52 10.76 -0.57
CA ASN A 11 -6.68 11.92 -0.86
C ASN A 11 -5.65 11.59 -1.96
N LEU A 12 -6.13 11.27 -3.16
CA LEU A 12 -5.28 10.99 -4.31
C LEU A 12 -4.32 12.14 -4.62
N ARG A 13 -4.76 13.39 -4.39
CA ARG A 13 -3.99 14.58 -4.73
C ARG A 13 -2.57 14.56 -4.13
N SER A 14 -2.43 14.15 -2.88
CA SER A 14 -1.12 14.08 -2.23
C SER A 14 -0.22 13.02 -2.85
N VAL A 15 -0.77 11.87 -3.26
CA VAL A 15 -0.01 10.83 -3.97
C VAL A 15 0.44 11.32 -5.33
N LEU A 16 -0.46 11.97 -6.09
CA LEU A 16 -0.12 12.54 -7.40
C LEU A 16 0.95 13.62 -7.30
N ASN A 17 0.83 14.54 -6.33
CA ASN A 17 1.84 15.57 -6.09
C ASN A 17 3.22 14.95 -5.79
N THR A 18 3.26 13.86 -5.01
CA THR A 18 4.51 13.16 -4.71
C THR A 18 5.11 12.51 -5.97
N LEU A 19 4.28 11.95 -6.85
CA LEU A 19 4.73 11.41 -8.13
C LEU A 19 5.26 12.50 -9.05
N GLU A 20 4.60 13.66 -9.12
CA GLU A 20 5.08 14.84 -9.83
C GLU A 20 6.45 15.31 -9.30
N GLU A 21 6.61 15.38 -7.97
CA GLU A 21 7.85 15.82 -7.32
C GLU A 21 9.03 14.88 -7.63
N VAL A 22 8.79 13.58 -7.75
CA VAL A 22 9.85 12.63 -8.16
C VAL A 22 10.06 12.57 -9.67
N GLY A 23 9.28 13.31 -10.46
CA GLY A 23 9.38 13.36 -11.93
C GLY A 23 8.83 12.12 -12.63
N ALA A 24 7.87 11.42 -12.03
CA ALA A 24 7.29 10.20 -12.59
C ALA A 24 6.27 10.51 -13.69
N GLU A 25 6.26 9.70 -14.76
CA GLU A 25 5.16 9.67 -15.72
C GLU A 25 4.06 8.75 -15.21
N PHE A 26 2.87 9.30 -14.99
CA PHE A 26 1.73 8.53 -14.47
C PHE A 26 0.41 8.93 -15.15
N VAL A 27 -0.57 8.05 -15.02
CA VAL A 27 -1.95 8.27 -15.41
C VAL A 27 -2.88 7.88 -14.28
N LEU A 28 -3.92 8.66 -14.06
CA LEU A 28 -5.03 8.31 -13.19
C LEU A 28 -6.02 7.46 -13.99
N THR A 29 -6.41 6.32 -13.47
CA THR A 29 -7.36 5.41 -14.15
C THR A 29 -8.31 4.77 -13.15
N SER A 30 -9.55 4.54 -13.60
CA SER A 30 -10.58 3.81 -12.87
C SER A 30 -11.08 2.57 -13.62
N ASP A 31 -10.41 2.19 -14.73
CA ASP A 31 -10.87 1.10 -15.59
C ASP A 31 -9.77 0.06 -15.87
N ALA A 32 -10.20 -1.09 -16.39
CA ALA A 32 -9.33 -2.21 -16.72
C ALA A 32 -8.36 -1.91 -17.88
N ALA A 33 -8.73 -1.04 -18.81
CA ALA A 33 -7.88 -0.72 -19.96
C ALA A 33 -6.65 0.06 -19.51
N GLY A 34 -6.83 1.07 -18.65
CA GLY A 34 -5.74 1.82 -18.05
C GLY A 34 -4.80 0.94 -17.22
N LEU A 35 -5.36 0.00 -16.43
CA LEU A 35 -4.56 -0.96 -15.68
C LEU A 35 -3.75 -1.90 -16.56
N ARG A 36 -4.32 -2.36 -17.69
CA ARG A 36 -3.61 -3.25 -18.63
C ARG A 36 -2.49 -2.57 -19.39
N SER A 37 -2.62 -1.29 -19.69
CA SER A 37 -1.62 -0.52 -20.44
C SER A 37 -0.41 -0.10 -19.60
N ALA A 38 -0.52 -0.11 -18.28
CA ALA A 38 0.50 0.39 -17.39
C ALA A 38 1.68 -0.57 -17.21
N SER A 39 2.88 -0.03 -17.04
CA SER A 39 4.09 -0.81 -16.68
C SER A 39 4.28 -0.97 -15.17
N LYS A 40 3.61 -0.15 -14.36
CA LYS A 40 3.57 -0.24 -12.89
C LYS A 40 2.21 0.21 -12.38
N LEU A 41 1.80 -0.31 -11.23
CA LEU A 41 0.49 -0.04 -10.63
C LEU A 41 0.65 0.52 -9.21
N ILE A 42 -0.11 1.55 -8.88
CA ILE A 42 -0.25 2.05 -7.50
C ILE A 42 -1.73 1.96 -7.12
N LEU A 43 -2.03 1.30 -6.02
CA LEU A 43 -3.33 1.30 -5.37
C LEU A 43 -3.24 2.09 -4.07
N PRO A 44 -3.50 3.40 -4.10
CA PRO A 44 -3.62 4.18 -2.87
C PRO A 44 -4.93 3.80 -2.18
N GLY A 45 -4.96 3.87 -0.86
CA GLY A 45 -6.18 3.53 -0.14
C GLY A 45 -6.35 4.33 1.14
N VAL A 46 -7.49 4.99 1.25
CA VAL A 46 -7.97 5.61 2.49
C VAL A 46 -9.46 5.29 2.64
N GLY A 47 -9.97 5.37 3.87
CA GLY A 47 -11.37 5.09 4.18
C GLY A 47 -11.55 3.67 4.71
N HIS A 48 -12.51 2.94 4.21
CA HIS A 48 -13.00 1.66 4.74
C HIS A 48 -12.70 0.50 3.79
N PHE A 49 -12.21 -0.64 4.34
CA PHE A 49 -11.86 -1.83 3.55
C PHE A 49 -13.00 -2.31 2.63
N GLY A 50 -14.21 -2.38 3.16
CA GLY A 50 -15.36 -2.78 2.36
C GLY A 50 -15.69 -1.81 1.22
N GLN A 51 -15.34 -0.53 1.34
CA GLN A 51 -15.57 0.43 0.26
C GLN A 51 -14.61 0.22 -0.91
N ILE A 52 -13.31 0.05 -0.64
CA ILE A 52 -12.34 -0.20 -1.71
C ILE A 52 -12.64 -1.52 -2.42
N MET A 53 -12.99 -2.59 -1.66
CA MET A 53 -13.26 -3.88 -2.28
C MET A 53 -14.54 -3.86 -3.14
N ARG A 54 -15.62 -3.21 -2.68
CA ARG A 54 -16.83 -2.99 -3.49
C ARG A 54 -16.55 -2.15 -4.72
N ALA A 55 -15.77 -1.08 -4.60
CA ALA A 55 -15.42 -0.25 -5.74
C ALA A 55 -14.62 -1.02 -6.80
N LEU A 56 -13.69 -1.91 -6.40
CA LEU A 56 -12.98 -2.78 -7.33
C LEU A 56 -13.91 -3.77 -8.05
N ASP A 57 -14.97 -4.23 -7.38
CA ASP A 57 -15.98 -5.11 -7.97
C ASP A 57 -16.91 -4.34 -8.91
N ASP A 58 -17.44 -3.20 -8.48
CA ASP A 58 -18.36 -2.35 -9.25
C ASP A 58 -17.71 -1.85 -10.55
N LEU A 59 -16.42 -1.52 -10.50
CA LEU A 59 -15.61 -1.12 -11.65
C LEU A 59 -15.08 -2.33 -12.47
N GLN A 60 -15.36 -3.55 -12.01
CA GLN A 60 -14.94 -4.82 -12.66
C GLN A 60 -13.42 -4.91 -12.90
N VAL A 61 -12.61 -4.40 -11.97
CA VAL A 61 -11.14 -4.33 -12.11
C VAL A 61 -10.38 -5.27 -11.18
N ARG A 62 -11.05 -5.92 -10.24
CA ARG A 62 -10.42 -6.83 -9.26
C ARG A 62 -9.58 -7.91 -9.95
N GLU A 63 -10.15 -8.63 -10.90
CA GLU A 63 -9.43 -9.68 -11.63
C GLU A 63 -8.31 -9.10 -12.49
N THR A 64 -8.51 -7.96 -13.13
CA THR A 64 -7.46 -7.29 -13.89
C THR A 64 -6.26 -6.94 -13.00
N LEU A 65 -6.49 -6.44 -11.77
CA LEU A 65 -5.40 -6.20 -10.81
C LEU A 65 -4.66 -7.51 -10.46
N ARG A 66 -5.40 -8.59 -10.16
CA ARG A 66 -4.82 -9.90 -9.85
C ARG A 66 -3.99 -10.43 -11.02
N GLU A 67 -4.53 -10.38 -12.23
CA GLU A 67 -3.85 -10.81 -13.48
C GLU A 67 -2.54 -10.02 -13.68
N ARG A 68 -2.58 -8.69 -13.53
CA ARG A 68 -1.40 -7.84 -13.72
C ARG A 68 -0.33 -8.09 -12.66
N ILE A 69 -0.72 -8.24 -11.39
CA ILE A 69 0.19 -8.60 -10.30
C ILE A 69 0.81 -9.97 -10.59
N GLY A 70 -0.01 -10.97 -10.92
CA GLY A 70 0.47 -12.33 -11.25
C GLY A 70 1.35 -12.41 -12.51
N ALA A 71 1.20 -11.45 -13.44
CA ALA A 71 2.06 -11.29 -14.60
C ALA A 71 3.40 -10.59 -14.32
N GLY A 72 3.70 -10.28 -13.06
CA GLY A 72 4.97 -9.65 -12.65
C GLY A 72 5.01 -8.13 -12.77
N VAL A 73 3.89 -7.47 -13.03
CA VAL A 73 3.85 -6.00 -13.07
C VAL A 73 4.08 -5.43 -11.67
N PRO A 74 5.05 -4.53 -11.46
CA PRO A 74 5.30 -3.93 -10.16
C PRO A 74 4.05 -3.24 -9.62
N PHE A 75 3.69 -3.61 -8.41
CA PHE A 75 2.50 -3.13 -7.71
C PHE A 75 2.88 -2.51 -6.36
N LEU A 76 2.36 -1.34 -6.05
CA LEU A 76 2.49 -0.68 -4.76
C LEU A 76 1.11 -0.44 -4.13
N GLY A 77 0.82 -1.11 -3.02
CA GLY A 77 -0.33 -0.83 -2.17
C GLY A 77 0.02 0.17 -1.05
N ILE A 78 -0.72 1.27 -0.94
CA ILE A 78 -0.51 2.28 0.10
C ILE A 78 -1.65 2.20 1.12
N CYS A 79 -1.34 2.05 2.39
CA CYS A 79 -2.25 1.98 3.52
C CYS A 79 -3.34 0.91 3.32
N LEU A 80 -4.57 1.28 3.03
CA LEU A 80 -5.64 0.34 2.70
C LEU A 80 -5.34 -0.50 1.45
N GLY A 81 -4.56 0.03 0.50
CA GLY A 81 -4.07 -0.71 -0.67
C GLY A 81 -3.11 -1.85 -0.30
N LEU A 82 -2.32 -1.74 0.77
CA LEU A 82 -1.57 -2.85 1.34
C LEU A 82 -2.52 -3.91 1.92
N GLN A 83 -3.52 -3.48 2.72
CA GLN A 83 -4.46 -4.40 3.34
C GLN A 83 -5.29 -5.17 2.31
N ALA A 84 -5.63 -4.52 1.19
CA ALA A 84 -6.37 -5.14 0.10
C ALA A 84 -5.63 -6.33 -0.56
N LEU A 85 -4.31 -6.44 -0.44
CA LEU A 85 -3.54 -7.59 -0.94
C LEU A 85 -3.86 -8.89 -0.20
N PHE A 86 -4.36 -8.82 1.02
CA PHE A 86 -4.66 -9.98 1.88
C PHE A 86 -6.04 -10.57 1.60
N GLU A 87 -6.39 -11.68 2.28
CA GLU A 87 -7.67 -12.35 2.10
C GLU A 87 -8.87 -11.55 2.62
N GLY A 88 -8.64 -10.70 3.63
CA GLY A 88 -9.73 -9.92 4.22
C GLY A 88 -9.28 -8.95 5.31
N SER A 89 -10.25 -8.35 5.97
CA SER A 89 -10.06 -7.43 7.08
C SER A 89 -11.17 -7.57 8.11
N GLU A 90 -10.83 -7.49 9.40
CA GLU A 90 -11.82 -7.39 10.48
C GLU A 90 -12.70 -6.13 10.37
N GLU A 91 -12.31 -5.15 9.55
CA GLU A 91 -13.12 -3.96 9.28
C GLU A 91 -14.38 -4.27 8.46
N ALA A 92 -14.33 -5.29 7.59
CA ALA A 92 -15.44 -5.73 6.75
C ALA A 92 -15.32 -7.25 6.52
N PRO A 93 -15.70 -8.06 7.52
CA PRO A 93 -15.51 -9.52 7.46
C PRO A 93 -16.24 -10.20 6.30
N GLU A 94 -17.30 -9.57 5.79
CA GLU A 94 -18.09 -10.03 4.64
C GLU A 94 -17.38 -9.80 3.29
N GLN A 95 -16.36 -8.96 3.25
CA GLN A 95 -15.64 -8.60 2.02
C GLN A 95 -14.31 -9.33 1.92
N ARG A 96 -14.09 -9.99 0.80
CA ARG A 96 -12.79 -10.59 0.48
C ARG A 96 -11.85 -9.57 -0.15
N GLY A 97 -10.58 -9.62 0.26
CA GLY A 97 -9.50 -8.87 -0.37
C GLY A 97 -9.09 -9.46 -1.73
N LEU A 98 -7.94 -9.05 -2.23
CA LEU A 98 -7.37 -9.59 -3.47
C LEU A 98 -6.86 -11.02 -3.29
N GLY A 99 -6.58 -11.47 -2.06
CA GLY A 99 -6.10 -12.82 -1.76
C GLY A 99 -4.75 -13.15 -2.43
N ILE A 100 -3.87 -12.17 -2.54
CA ILE A 100 -2.49 -12.35 -3.01
C ILE A 100 -1.64 -12.95 -1.88
N PHE A 101 -1.90 -12.53 -0.65
CA PHE A 101 -1.28 -13.06 0.57
C PHE A 101 -2.35 -13.65 1.48
N GLU A 102 -1.98 -14.71 2.17
CA GLU A 102 -2.81 -15.31 3.23
C GLU A 102 -2.91 -14.39 4.43
N GLY A 103 -4.02 -14.47 5.15
CA GLY A 103 -4.27 -13.75 6.39
C GLY A 103 -5.22 -12.57 6.24
N THR A 104 -5.48 -11.95 7.39
CA THR A 104 -6.51 -10.91 7.53
C THR A 104 -5.95 -9.72 8.30
N ALA A 105 -6.25 -8.52 7.84
CA ALA A 105 -5.96 -7.30 8.58
C ALA A 105 -6.79 -7.26 9.88
N ARG A 106 -6.13 -6.98 11.01
CA ARG A 106 -6.71 -7.01 12.36
C ARG A 106 -6.88 -5.61 12.91
N ARG A 107 -7.85 -5.41 13.78
CA ARG A 107 -8.03 -4.16 14.51
C ARG A 107 -7.04 -4.07 15.68
N PHE A 108 -6.46 -2.88 15.92
CA PHE A 108 -5.74 -2.64 17.17
C PHE A 108 -6.67 -2.78 18.37
N SER A 109 -6.13 -3.29 19.47
CA SER A 109 -6.87 -3.36 20.72
C SER A 109 -7.12 -1.96 21.28
N ASN A 110 -8.17 -1.83 22.11
CA ASN A 110 -8.50 -0.55 22.74
C ASN A 110 -7.56 -0.19 23.92
N SER A 111 -6.47 -0.95 24.14
CA SER A 111 -5.44 -0.59 25.14
C SER A 111 -4.66 0.67 24.75
N GLU A 112 -4.64 0.99 23.47
CA GLU A 112 -4.03 2.19 22.92
C GLU A 112 -5.07 3.07 22.22
N ARG A 113 -4.67 4.30 21.91
CA ARG A 113 -5.53 5.19 21.14
C ARG A 113 -5.66 4.69 19.69
N VAL A 114 -6.89 4.36 19.27
CA VAL A 114 -7.19 3.98 17.89
C VAL A 114 -7.98 5.11 17.22
N PRO A 115 -7.58 5.56 16.03
CA PRO A 115 -6.51 5.03 15.16
C PRO A 115 -5.08 5.34 15.65
N HIS A 116 -4.11 4.51 15.25
CA HIS A 116 -2.70 4.87 15.25
C HIS A 116 -2.52 6.03 14.27
N MET A 117 -2.30 7.22 14.77
CA MET A 117 -2.20 8.43 13.97
C MET A 117 -0.98 9.25 14.41
N GLY A 118 -0.04 9.45 13.49
CA GLY A 118 1.17 10.22 13.73
C GLY A 118 2.43 9.56 13.19
N TRP A 119 3.57 10.12 13.58
CA TRP A 119 4.90 9.65 13.18
C TRP A 119 5.35 8.49 14.08
N ASN A 120 5.82 7.43 13.45
CA ASN A 120 6.43 6.30 14.15
C ASN A 120 7.58 5.72 13.32
N GLN A 121 8.39 4.91 13.96
CA GLN A 121 9.66 4.43 13.44
C GLN A 121 9.50 3.10 12.71
N LEU A 122 10.18 2.97 11.56
CA LEU A 122 10.31 1.68 10.87
C LEU A 122 11.42 0.85 11.49
N GLU A 123 11.16 -0.43 11.63
CA GLU A 123 12.08 -1.46 12.09
C GLU A 123 12.34 -2.43 10.94
N PRO A 124 13.50 -2.36 10.26
CA PRO A 124 13.82 -3.28 9.16
C PRO A 124 13.78 -4.74 9.61
N ARG A 125 13.27 -5.62 8.75
CA ARG A 125 13.24 -7.09 8.92
C ARG A 125 14.07 -7.81 7.88
N SER A 126 14.05 -7.31 6.64
CA SER A 126 14.81 -7.87 5.53
C SER A 126 15.28 -6.77 4.59
N PRO A 127 16.27 -7.03 3.74
CA PRO A 127 16.63 -6.11 2.65
C PRO A 127 15.41 -5.81 1.77
N SER A 128 15.27 -4.56 1.35
CA SER A 128 14.15 -4.11 0.53
C SER A 128 14.60 -3.10 -0.50
N ARG A 129 14.20 -3.30 -1.76
CA ARG A 129 14.42 -2.34 -2.85
C ARG A 129 13.62 -1.07 -2.60
N LEU A 130 12.38 -1.25 -2.12
CA LEU A 130 11.49 -0.13 -1.82
C LEU A 130 12.06 0.78 -0.73
N LEU A 131 12.71 0.20 0.29
CA LEU A 131 13.25 0.91 1.46
C LEU A 131 14.74 1.24 1.32
N ALA A 132 15.30 1.16 0.12
CA ALA A 132 16.70 1.48 -0.10
C ALA A 132 17.00 2.97 0.20
N ASN A 133 18.11 3.23 0.90
CA ASN A 133 18.62 4.59 1.19
C ASN A 133 17.69 5.51 1.99
N ILE A 134 16.84 4.95 2.88
CA ILE A 134 15.97 5.72 3.78
C ILE A 134 16.51 5.88 5.20
N GLY A 135 17.72 5.35 5.47
CA GLY A 135 18.31 5.29 6.81
C GLY A 135 17.91 4.01 7.57
N LEU A 136 18.52 3.84 8.76
CA LEU A 136 18.38 2.59 9.52
C LEU A 136 17.02 2.45 10.22
N ARG A 137 16.47 3.51 10.77
CA ARG A 137 15.22 3.53 11.54
C ARG A 137 14.47 4.84 11.29
N PRO A 138 14.02 5.08 10.06
CA PRO A 138 13.37 6.34 9.71
C PRO A 138 11.99 6.46 10.34
N TYR A 139 11.54 7.69 10.56
CA TYR A 139 10.17 7.99 10.93
C TYR A 139 9.32 8.19 9.68
N VAL A 140 8.10 7.66 9.72
CA VAL A 140 7.08 7.79 8.69
C VAL A 140 5.71 8.07 9.32
N TYR A 141 4.77 8.58 8.55
CA TYR A 141 3.46 8.97 9.04
C TYR A 141 2.42 7.87 8.85
N PHE A 142 1.75 7.49 9.93
CA PHE A 142 0.67 6.51 9.98
C PHE A 142 -0.69 7.16 10.26
N ALA A 143 -1.76 6.56 9.73
CA ALA A 143 -3.14 6.93 10.03
C ALA A 143 -4.05 5.73 9.75
N HIS A 144 -4.12 4.74 10.68
CA HIS A 144 -4.90 3.52 10.47
C HIS A 144 -5.37 2.90 11.80
N SER A 145 -6.50 2.19 11.74
CA SER A 145 -7.08 1.43 12.85
C SER A 145 -6.85 -0.08 12.74
N TYR A 146 -6.58 -0.54 11.52
CA TYR A 146 -6.35 -1.94 11.20
C TYR A 146 -4.94 -2.13 10.65
N TYR A 147 -4.34 -3.27 10.92
CA TYR A 147 -2.97 -3.61 10.55
C TYR A 147 -2.88 -5.05 10.05
N VAL A 148 -1.91 -5.31 9.22
CA VAL A 148 -1.53 -6.66 8.82
C VAL A 148 -0.49 -7.18 9.81
N PRO A 149 -0.69 -8.36 10.45
CA PRO A 149 0.36 -8.99 11.24
C PRO A 149 1.64 -9.21 10.43
N GLU A 150 2.79 -9.37 11.11
CA GLU A 150 4.03 -9.71 10.41
C GLU A 150 3.88 -11.02 9.64
N THR A 151 4.39 -11.06 8.41
CA THR A 151 4.40 -12.20 7.49
C THR A 151 5.82 -12.44 6.98
N PRO A 152 6.11 -13.56 6.31
CA PRO A 152 7.40 -13.77 5.66
C PRO A 152 7.79 -12.70 4.64
N ALA A 153 6.82 -11.98 4.06
CA ALA A 153 7.02 -10.89 3.12
C ALA A 153 7.25 -9.53 3.80
N THR A 154 7.19 -9.44 5.13
CA THR A 154 7.43 -8.19 5.88
C THR A 154 8.87 -7.72 5.70
N SER A 155 9.06 -6.58 5.05
CA SER A 155 10.38 -5.95 4.87
C SER A 155 10.72 -4.97 5.98
N ALA A 156 9.71 -4.32 6.57
CA ALA A 156 9.85 -3.55 7.80
C ALA A 156 8.60 -3.65 8.66
N ALA A 157 8.80 -3.71 9.96
CA ALA A 157 7.72 -3.64 10.95
C ALA A 157 7.65 -2.24 11.58
N CYS A 158 6.55 -1.99 12.27
CA CYS A 158 6.40 -0.90 13.23
C CYS A 158 5.70 -1.47 14.46
N THR A 159 6.01 -0.94 15.64
CA THR A 159 5.36 -1.35 16.88
C THR A 159 4.42 -0.25 17.37
N TYR A 160 3.15 -0.60 17.51
CA TYR A 160 2.11 0.19 18.17
C TYR A 160 1.16 -0.76 18.88
N SER A 161 1.23 -0.88 20.20
CA SER A 161 0.65 -1.96 21.02
C SER A 161 1.16 -3.37 20.65
N VAL A 162 1.25 -3.68 19.39
CA VAL A 162 1.81 -4.93 18.85
C VAL A 162 2.72 -4.61 17.65
N PRO A 163 3.71 -5.46 17.34
CA PRO A 163 4.44 -5.34 16.08
C PRO A 163 3.54 -5.76 14.91
N TYR A 164 3.69 -5.07 13.78
CA TYR A 164 2.91 -5.33 12.56
C TYR A 164 3.70 -4.98 11.29
N THR A 165 3.22 -5.45 10.14
CA THR A 165 3.80 -5.16 8.83
C THR A 165 3.62 -3.69 8.49
N ALA A 166 4.68 -2.90 8.57
CA ALA A 166 4.70 -1.51 8.14
C ALA A 166 5.08 -1.38 6.66
N ALA A 167 5.94 -2.28 6.16
CA ALA A 167 6.25 -2.41 4.75
C ALA A 167 6.38 -3.89 4.38
N LEU A 168 5.97 -4.22 3.17
CA LEU A 168 5.96 -5.55 2.58
C LEU A 168 6.67 -5.50 1.23
N GLU A 169 7.47 -6.52 0.94
CA GLU A 169 8.06 -6.75 -0.37
C GLU A 169 8.11 -8.25 -0.67
N SER A 170 7.56 -8.63 -1.81
CA SER A 170 7.65 -9.98 -2.36
C SER A 170 7.67 -9.90 -3.88
N GLU A 171 8.79 -10.25 -4.49
CA GLU A 171 8.99 -10.18 -5.95
C GLU A 171 8.66 -8.80 -6.54
N ASN A 172 7.55 -8.69 -7.29
CA ASN A 172 7.05 -7.46 -7.89
C ASN A 172 6.01 -6.73 -7.02
N ILE A 173 5.70 -7.25 -5.84
CA ILE A 173 4.64 -6.73 -4.96
C ILE A 173 5.26 -5.96 -3.82
N PHE A 174 4.81 -4.74 -3.66
CA PHE A 174 5.21 -3.83 -2.60
C PHE A 174 3.97 -3.30 -1.89
N GLY A 175 4.10 -3.08 -0.59
CA GLY A 175 3.04 -2.47 0.20
C GLY A 175 3.59 -1.68 1.36
N VAL A 176 2.94 -0.59 1.72
CA VAL A 176 3.27 0.22 2.89
C VAL A 176 2.00 0.56 3.66
N GLN A 177 2.03 0.40 5.00
CA GLN A 177 0.91 0.76 5.86
C GLN A 177 0.88 2.26 6.16
N PHE A 178 2.03 2.90 6.14
CA PHE A 178 2.16 4.35 6.30
C PHE A 178 1.81 5.09 5.01
N HIS A 179 1.71 6.40 5.10
CA HIS A 179 1.47 7.30 3.99
C HIS A 179 2.79 7.92 3.51
N PRO A 180 3.44 7.39 2.46
CA PRO A 180 4.70 7.97 1.96
C PRO A 180 4.51 9.42 1.51
N GLU A 181 3.33 9.77 0.95
CA GLU A 181 2.97 11.12 0.53
C GLU A 181 2.85 12.12 1.69
N LYS A 182 2.91 11.63 2.95
CA LYS A 182 2.90 12.44 4.18
C LYS A 182 4.16 12.24 5.02
N SER A 183 5.13 11.47 4.52
CA SER A 183 6.31 11.06 5.27
C SER A 183 7.56 11.87 4.93
N GLY A 184 7.39 13.06 4.33
CA GLY A 184 8.48 13.99 4.02
C GLY A 184 9.57 13.36 3.13
N PRO A 185 10.86 13.70 3.36
CA PRO A 185 11.95 13.22 2.49
C PRO A 185 12.07 11.69 2.45
N VAL A 186 11.76 11.00 3.55
CA VAL A 186 11.76 9.52 3.61
C VAL A 186 10.69 8.96 2.68
N GLY A 187 9.48 9.49 2.76
CA GLY A 187 8.38 9.07 1.90
C GLY A 187 8.65 9.34 0.42
N LEU A 188 9.22 10.52 0.11
CA LEU A 188 9.62 10.88 -1.24
C LEU A 188 10.66 9.90 -1.81
N ARG A 189 11.66 9.50 -0.98
CA ARG A 189 12.66 8.48 -1.38
C ARG A 189 11.99 7.13 -1.66
N ILE A 190 11.05 6.70 -0.84
CA ILE A 190 10.32 5.43 -1.02
C ILE A 190 9.53 5.44 -2.35
N VAL A 191 8.80 6.52 -2.63
CA VAL A 191 8.08 6.65 -3.91
C VAL A 191 9.05 6.65 -5.09
N ARG A 192 10.17 7.37 -4.99
CA ARG A 192 11.23 7.39 -6.01
C ARG A 192 11.80 5.99 -6.24
N ASN A 193 12.09 5.25 -5.18
CA ASN A 193 12.59 3.87 -5.29
C ASN A 193 11.60 3.00 -6.09
N PHE A 194 10.29 3.10 -5.83
CA PHE A 194 9.28 2.38 -6.62
C PHE A 194 9.24 2.81 -8.08
N VAL A 195 9.33 4.11 -8.35
CA VAL A 195 9.36 4.66 -9.73
C VAL A 195 10.57 4.15 -10.50
N GLU A 196 11.73 4.08 -9.86
CA GLU A 196 13.01 3.67 -10.45
C GLU A 196 13.21 2.14 -10.55
N LEU A 197 12.30 1.31 -10.00
CA LEU A 197 12.38 -0.15 -10.17
C LEU A 197 12.46 -0.51 -11.66
N GLN A 198 13.44 -1.30 -12.01
CA GLN A 198 13.52 -1.89 -13.36
C GLN A 198 12.47 -2.98 -13.51
N VAL A 199 11.76 -2.98 -14.60
CA VAL A 199 10.70 -3.94 -14.98
C VAL A 199 11.31 -5.03 -15.83
#